data_7c9d3d6446e5edf57a67c2d1224a6590
#
_entry.id   7c9d3d6446e5edf57a67c2d1224a6590
#
_cell.length_a   1.000
_cell.length_b   1.000
_cell.length_c   1.000
_cell.angle_alpha   90.00
_cell.angle_beta   90.00
_cell.angle_gamma   90.00
#
_symmetry.space_group_name_H-M   'P 1'
#
loop_
_entity.id
_entity.type
_entity.pdbx_description
1 polymer ?
#
loop_
_entity_poly.entity_id
_entity_poly.type
_entity_poly.pdbx_seq_one_letter_code
_entity_poly.pdbx_strand_id
1 'polypeptide(L)'
;AVMNLVSLEEHFYFTGEKTGKDEYFDLMGQTREIRKRLMAKMIDQHEGETWCITKHLLAATMRLIEVGTKLKSTGKEKEAESTFKDAYEIYSLFWGLRLKLINISDIKKVEGNRLNIHDRSGADKPPMTKEEILSKLIDCCKE
;
A
#
# COMPACT_ATOMS: atom_id res chain seq x y z
N ALA A 1 7.78 -13.27 -3.57
CA ALA A 1 8.95 -12.50 -3.13
C ALA A 1 8.57 -11.09 -2.71
N VAL A 2 7.88 -10.31 -3.57
CA VAL A 2 7.53 -8.91 -3.26
C VAL A 2 6.73 -8.78 -1.96
N MET A 3 5.72 -9.63 -1.75
CA MET A 3 4.93 -9.65 -0.50
C MET A 3 5.81 -9.80 0.74
N ASN A 4 6.73 -10.76 0.70
CA ASN A 4 7.65 -10.98 1.82
C ASN A 4 8.61 -9.81 2.03
N LEU A 5 9.06 -9.14 0.97
CA LEU A 5 9.91 -7.96 1.10
C LEU A 5 9.17 -6.78 1.72
N VAL A 6 7.89 -6.56 1.39
CA VAL A 6 7.07 -5.54 2.06
C VAL A 6 6.94 -5.85 3.55
N SER A 7 6.66 -7.11 3.91
CA SER A 7 6.60 -7.52 5.32
C SER A 7 7.96 -7.39 6.02
N LEU A 8 9.07 -7.60 5.32
CA LEU A 8 10.41 -7.46 5.87
C LEU A 8 10.78 -5.98 6.10
N GLU A 9 10.39 -5.07 5.19
CA GLU A 9 10.55 -3.63 5.41
C GLU A 9 9.81 -3.19 6.68
N GLU A 10 8.57 -3.65 6.87
CA GLU A 10 7.79 -3.38 8.08
C GLU A 10 8.47 -3.94 9.34
N HIS A 11 8.99 -5.16 9.27
CA HIS A 11 9.70 -5.80 10.38
C HIS A 11 10.94 -4.99 10.79
N PHE A 12 11.75 -4.57 9.83
CA PHE A 12 12.92 -3.74 10.12
C PHE A 12 12.55 -2.38 10.69
N TYR A 13 11.50 -1.75 10.18
CA TYR A 13 10.99 -0.50 10.72
C TYR A 13 10.65 -0.63 12.22
N PHE A 14 9.77 -1.58 12.56
CA PHE A 14 9.37 -1.77 13.97
C PHE A 14 10.52 -2.21 14.86
N THR A 15 11.46 -2.99 14.35
CA THR A 15 12.63 -3.40 15.11
C THR A 15 13.57 -2.22 15.35
N GLY A 16 13.78 -1.38 14.35
CA GLY A 16 14.55 -0.15 14.48
C GLY A 16 13.99 0.78 15.54
N GLU A 17 12.68 1.07 15.44
CA GLU A 17 11.98 1.90 16.43
C GLU A 17 12.05 1.32 17.86
N LYS A 18 11.83 0.01 18.00
CA LYS A 18 11.85 -0.66 19.30
C LYS A 18 13.23 -0.71 19.94
N THR A 19 14.29 -0.85 19.13
CA THR A 19 15.66 -1.05 19.64
C THR A 19 16.49 0.23 19.62
N GLY A 20 16.07 1.27 18.89
CA GLY A 20 16.84 2.49 18.68
C GLY A 20 18.12 2.28 17.87
N LYS A 21 18.19 1.24 17.03
CA LYS A 21 19.35 0.90 16.22
C LYS A 21 19.15 1.29 14.76
N ASP A 22 19.94 2.24 14.28
CA ASP A 22 19.87 2.76 12.90
C ASP A 22 20.16 1.70 11.84
N GLU A 23 20.93 0.65 12.17
CA GLU A 23 21.24 -0.47 11.28
C GLU A 23 19.98 -1.12 10.67
N TYR A 24 18.86 -1.15 11.40
CA TYR A 24 17.60 -1.71 10.90
C TYR A 24 16.96 -0.81 9.84
N PHE A 25 17.13 0.50 9.92
CA PHE A 25 16.65 1.42 8.88
C PHE A 25 17.50 1.30 7.61
N ASP A 26 18.80 1.05 7.73
CA ASP A 26 19.66 0.76 6.59
C ASP A 26 19.26 -0.56 5.90
N LEU A 27 18.99 -1.61 6.68
CA LEU A 27 18.47 -2.88 6.15
C LEU A 27 17.11 -2.74 5.49
N MET A 28 16.23 -1.90 6.06
CA MET A 28 14.95 -1.56 5.44
C MET A 28 15.15 -0.89 4.08
N GLY A 29 16.08 0.08 4.00
CA GLY A 29 16.44 0.75 2.74
C GLY A 29 16.94 -0.23 1.67
N GLN A 30 17.87 -1.11 2.03
CA GLN A 30 18.39 -2.14 1.10
C GLN A 30 17.29 -3.09 0.63
N THR A 31 16.41 -3.53 1.53
CA THR A 31 15.27 -4.39 1.22
C THR A 31 14.32 -3.71 0.24
N ARG A 32 14.05 -2.42 0.45
CA ARG A 32 13.22 -1.58 -0.43
C ARG A 32 13.78 -1.52 -1.85
N GLU A 33 15.07 -1.33 -2.02
CA GLU A 33 15.70 -1.30 -3.34
C GLU A 33 15.58 -2.65 -4.07
N ILE A 34 15.69 -3.75 -3.35
CA ILE A 34 15.45 -5.09 -3.92
C ILE A 34 13.98 -5.22 -4.35
N ARG A 35 13.05 -4.81 -3.50
CA ARG A 35 11.61 -4.85 -3.80
C ARG A 35 11.27 -4.02 -5.04
N LYS A 36 11.79 -2.81 -5.14
CA LYS A 36 11.58 -1.93 -6.30
C LYS A 36 12.03 -2.60 -7.59
N ARG A 37 13.22 -3.21 -7.61
CA ARG A 37 13.70 -3.94 -8.79
C ARG A 37 12.82 -5.13 -9.16
N LEU A 38 12.29 -5.85 -8.19
CA LEU A 38 11.38 -6.98 -8.45
C LEU A 38 10.01 -6.52 -8.91
N MET A 39 9.47 -5.44 -8.33
CA MET A 39 8.21 -4.85 -8.76
C MET A 39 8.29 -4.32 -10.19
N ALA A 40 9.40 -3.68 -10.58
CA ALA A 40 9.61 -3.16 -11.93
C ALA A 40 9.57 -4.24 -13.03
N LYS A 41 9.77 -5.52 -12.66
CA LYS A 41 9.58 -6.65 -13.58
C LYS A 41 8.10 -7.03 -13.80
N MET A 42 7.21 -6.56 -12.95
CA MET A 42 5.79 -6.89 -12.98
C MET A 42 4.93 -5.70 -13.42
N ILE A 43 5.26 -4.52 -12.94
CA ILE A 43 4.50 -3.27 -13.15
C ILE A 43 5.48 -2.21 -13.63
N ASP A 44 5.08 -1.43 -14.64
CA ASP A 44 5.87 -0.30 -15.09
C ASP A 44 5.88 0.78 -13.99
N GLN A 45 7.06 1.28 -13.64
CA GLN A 45 7.21 2.35 -12.65
C GLN A 45 6.53 3.66 -13.08
N HIS A 46 6.32 3.84 -14.37
CA HIS A 46 5.67 5.03 -14.92
C HIS A 46 4.13 4.98 -14.83
N GLU A 47 3.56 3.86 -14.40
CA GLU A 47 2.12 3.72 -14.20
C GLU A 47 1.63 4.36 -12.87
N GLY A 48 2.43 5.22 -12.22
CA GLY A 48 2.02 6.08 -11.11
C GLY A 48 1.28 5.32 -9.98
N GLU A 49 -0.01 5.57 -9.86
CA GLU A 49 -0.84 4.96 -8.80
C GLU A 49 -0.87 3.44 -8.85
N THR A 50 -0.79 2.82 -10.03
CA THR A 50 -0.79 1.36 -10.18
C THR A 50 0.38 0.71 -9.42
N TRP A 51 1.54 1.36 -9.41
CA TRP A 51 2.70 0.93 -8.64
C TRP A 51 2.41 0.87 -7.13
N CYS A 52 1.88 1.95 -6.59
CA CYS A 52 1.55 2.04 -5.16
C CYS A 52 0.41 1.09 -4.78
N ILE A 53 -0.67 1.07 -5.57
CA ILE A 53 -1.80 0.17 -5.33
C ILE A 53 -1.34 -1.28 -5.33
N THR A 54 -0.52 -1.69 -6.29
CA THR A 54 0.04 -3.05 -6.36
C THR A 54 0.81 -3.42 -5.10
N LYS A 55 1.68 -2.53 -4.61
CA LYS A 55 2.42 -2.72 -3.37
C LYS A 55 1.46 -2.95 -2.18
N HIS A 56 0.45 -2.09 -2.05
CA HIS A 56 -0.51 -2.17 -0.95
C HIS A 56 -1.40 -3.42 -1.04
N LEU A 57 -1.85 -3.81 -2.22
CA LEU A 57 -2.63 -5.05 -2.40
C LEU A 57 -1.83 -6.28 -1.98
N LEU A 58 -0.56 -6.36 -2.38
CA LEU A 58 0.31 -7.47 -2.00
C LEU A 58 0.61 -7.48 -0.50
N ALA A 59 0.82 -6.30 0.11
CA ALA A 59 1.02 -6.18 1.56
C ALA A 59 -0.23 -6.60 2.34
N ALA A 60 -1.40 -6.13 1.95
CA ALA A 60 -2.68 -6.47 2.58
C ALA A 60 -2.97 -7.97 2.46
N THR A 61 -2.76 -8.57 1.28
CA THR A 61 -2.92 -10.01 1.07
C THR A 61 -2.07 -10.81 2.07
N MET A 62 -0.78 -10.47 2.20
CA MET A 62 0.11 -11.17 3.11
C MET A 62 -0.34 -11.06 4.56
N ARG A 63 -0.75 -9.86 4.97
CA ARG A 63 -1.22 -9.61 6.33
C ARG A 63 -2.51 -10.38 6.65
N LEU A 64 -3.44 -10.46 5.73
CA LEU A 64 -4.67 -11.24 5.90
C LEU A 64 -4.38 -12.73 5.99
N ILE A 65 -3.43 -13.26 5.22
CA ILE A 65 -2.99 -14.66 5.33
C ILE A 65 -2.42 -14.93 6.72
N GLU A 66 -1.59 -14.04 7.27
CA GLU A 66 -1.03 -14.19 8.61
C GLU A 66 -2.14 -14.16 9.69
N VAL A 67 -3.07 -13.22 9.59
CA VAL A 67 -4.21 -13.10 10.52
C VAL A 67 -5.10 -14.34 10.44
N GLY A 68 -5.47 -14.78 9.23
CA GLY A 68 -6.28 -15.99 9.04
C GLY A 68 -5.61 -17.23 9.60
N THR A 69 -4.30 -17.38 9.41
CA THR A 69 -3.53 -18.49 9.98
C THR A 69 -3.56 -18.47 11.52
N LYS A 70 -3.41 -17.28 12.12
CA LYS A 70 -3.50 -17.14 13.57
C LYS A 70 -4.91 -17.44 14.10
N LEU A 71 -5.95 -16.95 13.42
CA LEU A 71 -7.34 -17.27 13.77
C LEU A 71 -7.60 -18.78 13.73
N LYS A 72 -7.12 -19.45 12.69
CA LYS A 72 -7.24 -20.90 12.54
C LYS A 72 -6.53 -21.64 13.68
N SER A 73 -5.32 -21.23 14.04
CA SER A 73 -4.55 -21.86 15.15
C SER A 73 -5.20 -21.67 16.53
N THR A 74 -6.07 -20.67 16.69
CA THR A 74 -6.83 -20.39 17.91
C THR A 74 -8.25 -20.97 17.89
N GLY A 75 -8.59 -21.82 16.93
CA GLY A 75 -9.89 -22.50 16.82
C GLY A 75 -11.02 -21.63 16.28
N LYS A 76 -10.72 -20.44 15.74
CA LYS A 76 -11.69 -19.52 15.16
C LYS A 76 -11.90 -19.79 13.66
N GLU A 77 -12.37 -20.99 13.33
CA GLU A 77 -12.45 -21.51 11.96
C GLU A 77 -13.23 -20.60 11.00
N LYS A 78 -14.43 -20.14 11.41
CA LYS A 78 -15.27 -19.28 10.55
C LYS A 78 -14.66 -17.92 10.26
N GLU A 79 -14.02 -17.31 11.27
CA GLU A 79 -13.33 -16.04 11.12
C GLU A 79 -12.09 -16.22 10.20
N ALA A 80 -11.37 -17.32 10.37
CA ALA A 80 -10.22 -17.67 9.52
C ALA A 80 -10.63 -17.85 8.06
N GLU A 81 -11.71 -18.60 7.80
CA GLU A 81 -12.24 -18.82 6.46
C GLU A 81 -12.62 -17.48 5.77
N SER A 82 -13.36 -16.61 6.48
CA SER A 82 -13.70 -15.27 5.97
C SER A 82 -12.45 -14.47 5.64
N THR A 83 -11.46 -14.45 6.54
CA THR A 83 -10.21 -13.70 6.34
C THR A 83 -9.39 -14.24 5.15
N PHE A 84 -9.35 -15.54 4.94
CA PHE A 84 -8.70 -16.13 3.76
C PHE A 84 -9.43 -15.78 2.46
N LYS A 85 -10.76 -15.70 2.50
CA LYS A 85 -11.56 -15.24 1.35
C LYS A 85 -11.23 -13.80 1.00
N ASP A 86 -11.19 -12.91 1.99
CA ASP A 86 -10.80 -11.51 1.80
C ASP A 86 -9.38 -11.40 1.20
N ALA A 87 -8.42 -12.21 1.71
CA ALA A 87 -7.08 -12.27 1.16
C ALA A 87 -7.08 -12.67 -0.33
N TYR A 88 -7.88 -13.67 -0.68
CA TYR A 88 -8.01 -14.12 -2.07
C TYR A 88 -8.63 -13.06 -2.98
N GLU A 89 -9.65 -12.35 -2.52
CA GLU A 89 -10.29 -11.26 -3.26
C GLU A 89 -9.30 -10.13 -3.53
N ILE A 90 -8.54 -9.70 -2.52
CA ILE A 90 -7.51 -8.65 -2.67
C ILE A 90 -6.39 -9.11 -3.62
N TYR A 91 -5.96 -10.36 -3.53
CA TYR A 91 -4.96 -10.91 -4.45
C TYR A 91 -5.49 -11.00 -5.89
N SER A 92 -6.78 -11.27 -6.06
CA SER A 92 -7.43 -11.26 -7.38
C SER A 92 -7.47 -9.86 -7.99
N LEU A 93 -7.66 -8.81 -7.19
CA LEU A 93 -7.55 -7.42 -7.65
C LEU A 93 -6.14 -7.10 -8.14
N PHE A 94 -5.10 -7.55 -7.44
CA PHE A 94 -3.72 -7.42 -7.92
C PHE A 94 -3.54 -8.02 -9.32
N TRP A 95 -4.04 -9.24 -9.54
CA TRP A 95 -3.96 -9.88 -10.85
C TRP A 95 -4.80 -9.17 -11.91
N GLY A 96 -5.96 -8.65 -11.54
CA GLY A 96 -6.79 -7.83 -12.43
C GLY A 96 -6.04 -6.60 -12.96
N LEU A 97 -5.32 -5.91 -12.07
CA LEU A 97 -4.47 -4.78 -12.44
C LEU A 97 -3.26 -5.22 -13.28
N ARG A 98 -2.55 -6.26 -12.83
CA ARG A 98 -1.36 -6.77 -13.51
C ARG A 98 -1.63 -7.23 -14.94
N LEU A 99 -2.78 -7.84 -15.17
CA LEU A 99 -3.21 -8.32 -16.49
C LEU A 99 -3.95 -7.24 -17.30
N LYS A 100 -4.03 -6.00 -16.78
CA LYS A 100 -4.77 -4.88 -17.41
C LYS A 100 -6.24 -5.21 -17.70
N LEU A 101 -6.84 -6.07 -16.90
CA LEU A 101 -8.28 -6.40 -16.94
C LEU A 101 -9.12 -5.35 -16.21
N ILE A 102 -8.49 -4.61 -15.29
CA ILE A 102 -9.06 -3.49 -14.55
C ILE A 102 -8.24 -2.25 -14.89
N ASN A 103 -8.90 -1.20 -15.36
CA ASN A 103 -8.27 0.06 -15.69
C ASN A 103 -8.62 1.09 -14.61
N ILE A 104 -7.62 1.56 -13.87
CA ILE A 104 -7.80 2.57 -12.82
C ILE A 104 -8.16 3.93 -13.42
N SER A 105 -7.74 4.22 -14.66
CA SER A 105 -8.06 5.48 -15.33
C SER A 105 -9.56 5.66 -15.62
N ASP A 106 -10.33 4.56 -15.65
CA ASP A 106 -11.78 4.57 -15.86
C ASP A 106 -12.58 4.81 -14.56
N ILE A 107 -11.92 4.82 -13.42
CA ILE A 107 -12.51 5.27 -12.17
C ILE A 107 -12.71 6.77 -12.32
N LYS A 108 -13.97 7.20 -12.56
CA LYS A 108 -14.34 8.61 -12.58
C LYS A 108 -13.75 9.27 -11.35
N LYS A 109 -12.86 10.24 -11.54
CA LYS A 109 -12.47 11.13 -10.46
C LYS A 109 -13.76 11.70 -9.88
N VAL A 110 -14.11 11.29 -8.67
CA VAL A 110 -15.22 11.91 -7.96
C VAL A 110 -14.81 13.36 -7.83
N GLU A 111 -15.56 14.28 -8.43
CA GLU A 111 -15.32 15.71 -8.29
C GLU A 111 -15.25 16.00 -6.80
N GLY A 112 -14.03 16.25 -6.33
CA GLY A 112 -13.72 16.24 -4.91
C GLY A 112 -14.52 17.33 -4.21
N ASN A 113 -15.24 16.98 -3.16
CA ASN A 113 -15.68 17.95 -2.19
C ASN A 113 -14.46 18.74 -1.73
N ARG A 114 -14.37 20.00 -2.14
CA ARG A 114 -13.31 20.90 -1.74
C ARG A 114 -13.33 21.04 -0.22
N LEU A 115 -12.30 20.52 0.43
CA LEU A 115 -12.13 20.66 1.87
C LEU A 115 -11.59 22.03 2.17
N ASN A 116 -12.44 22.91 2.66
CA ASN A 116 -12.05 24.20 3.19
C ASN A 116 -11.58 24.00 4.65
N ILE A 117 -10.35 23.53 4.83
CA ILE A 117 -9.75 23.34 6.15
C ILE A 117 -8.91 24.58 6.46
N HIS A 118 -9.50 25.51 7.23
CA HIS A 118 -8.81 26.53 8.02
C HIS A 118 -7.62 27.28 7.36
N ASP A 119 -7.72 27.68 6.11
CA ASP A 119 -6.78 28.63 5.56
C ASP A 119 -7.23 30.07 5.89
N ARG A 120 -6.76 30.59 7.01
CA ARG A 120 -6.95 31.99 7.40
C ARG A 120 -5.94 32.95 6.74
N SER A 121 -5.02 32.45 5.92
CA SER A 121 -3.87 33.22 5.42
C SER A 121 -3.79 33.38 3.91
N GLY A 122 -4.86 33.16 3.16
CA GLY A 122 -4.80 33.30 1.72
C GLY A 122 -6.15 33.47 1.05
N ALA A 123 -6.70 34.67 1.09
CA ALA A 123 -8.01 34.98 0.49
C ALA A 123 -8.13 34.75 -1.02
N ASP A 124 -7.04 34.40 -1.72
CA ASP A 124 -6.99 34.31 -3.19
C ASP A 124 -6.58 32.94 -3.77
N LYS A 125 -6.40 31.88 -2.93
CA LYS A 125 -6.13 30.54 -3.46
C LYS A 125 -7.40 29.71 -3.42
N PRO A 126 -7.79 29.06 -4.54
CA PRO A 126 -8.92 28.14 -4.51
C PRO A 126 -8.65 27.03 -3.48
N PRO A 127 -9.68 26.55 -2.75
CA PRO A 127 -9.51 25.48 -1.77
C PRO A 127 -8.96 24.24 -2.46
N MET A 128 -7.97 23.61 -1.85
CA MET A 128 -7.35 22.38 -2.36
C MET A 128 -8.37 21.25 -2.37
N THR A 129 -8.31 20.43 -3.40
CA THR A 129 -9.09 19.18 -3.48
C THR A 129 -8.53 18.13 -2.51
N LYS A 130 -9.33 17.11 -2.18
CA LYS A 130 -8.85 15.96 -1.37
C LYS A 130 -7.63 15.30 -2.02
N GLU A 131 -7.64 15.19 -3.34
CA GLU A 131 -6.57 14.63 -4.15
C GLU A 131 -5.28 15.46 -4.03
N GLU A 132 -5.39 16.79 -4.09
CA GLU A 132 -4.23 17.68 -3.92
C GLU A 132 -3.64 17.61 -2.52
N ILE A 133 -4.51 17.49 -1.49
CA ILE A 133 -4.07 17.31 -0.10
C ILE A 133 -3.38 15.98 0.06
N LEU A 134 -4.00 14.90 -0.41
CA LEU A 134 -3.43 13.55 -0.36
C LEU A 134 -2.12 13.46 -1.14
N SER A 135 -2.05 14.04 -2.34
CA SER A 135 -0.83 14.11 -3.14
C SER A 135 0.33 14.82 -2.42
N LYS A 136 0.03 15.82 -1.60
CA LYS A 136 1.06 16.53 -0.81
C LYS A 136 1.43 15.84 0.49
N LEU A 137 0.48 15.11 1.10
CA LEU A 137 0.69 14.44 2.38
C LEU A 137 1.26 13.03 2.23
N ILE A 138 0.94 12.34 1.14
CA ILE A 138 1.31 10.93 0.92
C ILE A 138 1.93 10.83 -0.47
N ASP A 139 3.17 11.25 -0.59
CA ASP A 139 3.94 11.04 -1.82
C ASP A 139 4.62 9.66 -1.80
N CYS A 140 3.81 8.61 -1.67
CA CYS A 140 4.32 7.24 -1.70
C CYS A 140 4.72 6.77 -3.12
N CYS A 141 4.51 7.61 -4.15
CA CYS A 141 4.90 7.32 -5.52
C CYS A 141 6.33 7.77 -5.85
N LYS A 142 6.95 8.56 -4.98
CA LYS A 142 8.35 9.01 -5.10
C LYS A 142 9.32 8.12 -4.31
N GLU A 143 9.06 6.83 -4.27
CA GLU A 143 10.03 5.88 -3.70
C GLU A 143 11.32 5.81 -4.52
#